data_1007e3c371139aa4542da0d1c4375939
#
_entry.id   1007e3c371139aa4542da0d1c4375939
#
_cell.length_a   1.000
_cell.length_b   1.000
_cell.length_c   1.000
_cell.angle_alpha   90.00
_cell.angle_beta   90.00
_cell.angle_gamma   90.00
#
_symmetry.space_group_name_H-M   'P 1'
#
loop_
_entity.id
_entity.type
_entity.pdbx_description
1 polymer ?
#
loop_
_entity_poly.entity_id
_entity_poly.type
_entity_poly.pdbx_seq_one_letter_code
_entity_poly.pdbx_strand_id
1 'polypeptide(L)'
;MSDTHDSLFVSCHCLRPRWQVCLDSPVGHWQLQACDHSLWQCHHTDQPHAHAVDEQWPSWLLALVVNWQKGWQTGRLLGIPLRNQGSDLQRDIWQHLMTIEQGDVVSYQQVATAVNKPQAVRAVANAIGRNPWWWLVPCHRVIGSDYRLRGYAGGLDLKIKLLAYEGLQVGQSEQAERARILA
;
A
#
# COMPACT_ATOMS: atom_id res chain seq x y z
N MET A 1 23.65 21.53 -7.53
CA MET A 1 23.01 21.08 -6.29
C MET A 1 22.10 19.96 -6.72
N SER A 2 22.57 18.74 -6.55
CA SER A 2 21.89 17.51 -6.98
C SER A 2 20.86 17.16 -5.93
N ASP A 3 19.57 17.30 -6.28
CA ASP A 3 18.47 16.72 -5.52
C ASP A 3 18.65 15.20 -5.51
N THR A 4 19.19 14.68 -4.43
CA THR A 4 19.09 13.28 -4.11
C THR A 4 17.62 13.01 -3.75
N HIS A 5 16.80 12.72 -4.75
CA HIS A 5 15.58 11.98 -4.53
C HIS A 5 16.01 10.67 -3.87
N ASP A 6 15.89 10.57 -2.56
CA ASP A 6 16.02 9.31 -1.85
C ASP A 6 15.06 8.34 -2.52
N SER A 7 15.64 7.43 -3.31
CA SER A 7 14.84 6.49 -4.08
C SER A 7 14.10 5.61 -3.09
N LEU A 8 12.78 5.72 -3.06
CA LEU A 8 11.91 4.86 -2.26
C LEU A 8 12.18 3.37 -2.53
N PHE A 9 12.61 3.06 -3.75
CA PHE A 9 12.88 1.71 -4.20
C PHE A 9 14.37 1.38 -4.13
N VAL A 10 14.70 0.33 -3.36
CA VAL A 10 16.07 -0.14 -3.14
C VAL A 10 16.34 -1.38 -3.96
N SER A 11 17.40 -1.35 -4.76
CA SER A 11 17.90 -2.54 -5.46
C SER A 11 18.62 -3.46 -4.48
N CYS A 12 18.22 -4.73 -4.44
CA CYS A 12 18.91 -5.75 -3.68
C CYS A 12 19.05 -7.03 -4.49
N HIS A 13 20.13 -7.78 -4.26
CA HIS A 13 20.40 -9.06 -4.92
C HIS A 13 19.84 -10.27 -4.16
N CYS A 14 18.99 -10.04 -3.14
CA CYS A 14 18.38 -11.13 -2.40
C CYS A 14 17.43 -11.93 -3.32
N LEU A 15 17.60 -13.24 -3.38
CA LEU A 15 16.80 -14.13 -4.23
C LEU A 15 15.45 -14.50 -3.61
N ARG A 16 15.32 -14.35 -2.28
CA ARG A 16 14.10 -14.65 -1.51
C ARG A 16 14.03 -13.77 -0.26
N PRO A 17 12.82 -13.58 0.32
CA PRO A 17 12.71 -12.96 1.63
C PRO A 17 13.38 -13.84 2.69
N ARG A 18 13.99 -13.19 3.69
CA ARG A 18 14.62 -13.84 4.82
C ARG A 18 13.74 -13.77 6.07
N TRP A 19 13.00 -12.68 6.20
CA TRP A 19 12.21 -12.36 7.38
C TRP A 19 10.72 -12.33 7.04
N GLN A 20 9.92 -12.86 7.93
CA GLN A 20 8.46 -12.78 7.87
C GLN A 20 7.96 -12.27 9.22
N VAL A 21 7.17 -11.21 9.20
CA VAL A 21 6.66 -10.54 10.39
C VAL A 21 5.16 -10.39 10.25
N CYS A 22 4.41 -10.64 11.32
CA CYS A 22 3.00 -10.38 11.39
C CYS A 22 2.72 -9.29 12.41
N LEU A 23 1.98 -8.26 12.03
CA LEU A 23 1.70 -7.08 12.85
C LEU A 23 0.20 -6.83 12.91
N ASP A 24 -0.26 -6.44 14.09
CA ASP A 24 -1.65 -6.09 14.32
C ASP A 24 -1.94 -4.65 13.91
N SER A 25 -3.16 -4.41 13.47
CA SER A 25 -3.66 -3.10 13.11
C SER A 25 -5.15 -2.96 13.47
N PRO A 26 -5.70 -1.75 13.40
CA PRO A 26 -7.14 -1.51 13.61
C PRO A 26 -8.06 -2.25 12.64
N VAL A 27 -7.56 -2.70 11.49
CA VAL A 27 -8.35 -3.40 10.47
C VAL A 27 -7.98 -4.88 10.32
N GLY A 28 -7.15 -5.41 11.21
CA GLY A 28 -6.74 -6.83 11.23
C GLY A 28 -5.24 -7.03 11.20
N HIS A 29 -4.81 -8.21 10.78
CA HIS A 29 -3.41 -8.61 10.82
C HIS A 29 -2.72 -8.42 9.47
N TRP A 30 -1.44 -8.06 9.51
CA TRP A 30 -0.63 -7.80 8.31
C TRP A 30 0.63 -8.63 8.32
N GLN A 31 0.87 -9.32 7.23
CA GLN A 31 2.07 -10.08 7.02
C GLN A 31 3.05 -9.30 6.14
N LEU A 32 4.27 -9.14 6.64
CA LEU A 32 5.36 -8.49 5.96
C LEU A 32 6.43 -9.52 5.61
N GLN A 33 6.96 -9.46 4.41
CA GLN A 33 8.12 -10.24 4.01
C GLN A 33 9.26 -9.31 3.61
N ALA A 34 10.44 -9.55 4.18
CA ALA A 34 11.59 -8.68 4.07
C ALA A 34 12.90 -9.45 3.87
N CYS A 35 13.91 -8.79 3.33
CA CYS A 35 15.29 -9.21 3.39
C CYS A 35 16.12 -8.17 4.17
N ASP A 36 17.44 -8.36 4.29
CA ASP A 36 18.28 -7.45 5.05
C ASP A 36 18.26 -6.00 4.52
N HIS A 37 17.88 -5.79 3.27
CA HIS A 37 17.97 -4.50 2.59
C HIS A 37 16.62 -3.86 2.23
N SER A 38 15.53 -4.64 2.12
CA SER A 38 14.26 -4.09 1.63
C SER A 38 13.04 -4.92 1.99
N LEU A 39 11.88 -4.25 2.02
CA LEU A 39 10.57 -4.87 2.14
C LEU A 39 10.14 -5.44 0.79
N TRP A 40 9.82 -6.72 0.76
CA TRP A 40 9.38 -7.43 -0.43
C TRP A 40 7.90 -7.28 -0.68
N GLN A 41 7.11 -7.52 0.36
CA GLN A 41 5.66 -7.36 0.29
C GLN A 41 5.05 -7.14 1.67
N CYS A 42 3.85 -6.56 1.67
CA CYS A 42 3.01 -6.38 2.82
C CYS A 42 1.56 -6.63 2.39
N HIS A 43 0.87 -7.57 3.02
CA HIS A 43 -0.52 -7.89 2.72
C HIS A 43 -1.31 -8.25 3.99
N HIS A 44 -2.62 -8.12 3.93
CA HIS A 44 -3.51 -8.52 5.00
C HIS A 44 -3.58 -10.06 5.09
N THR A 45 -3.73 -10.60 6.30
CA THR A 45 -3.87 -12.03 6.55
C THR A 45 -4.90 -12.30 7.65
N ASP A 46 -5.66 -13.36 7.48
CA ASP A 46 -6.58 -13.85 8.51
C ASP A 46 -5.90 -14.87 9.47
N GLN A 47 -4.64 -15.22 9.19
CA GLN A 47 -3.85 -16.18 9.98
C GLN A 47 -2.66 -15.46 10.62
N PRO A 48 -2.82 -14.85 11.80
CA PRO A 48 -1.72 -14.25 12.51
C PRO A 48 -0.74 -15.33 12.98
N HIS A 49 0.51 -15.19 12.59
CA HIS A 49 1.60 -15.95 13.16
C HIS A 49 2.37 -15.02 14.08
N ALA A 50 2.38 -15.32 15.38
CA ALA A 50 3.20 -14.55 16.31
C ALA A 50 4.68 -14.74 15.95
N HIS A 51 5.37 -13.64 15.69
CA HIS A 51 6.82 -13.64 15.54
C HIS A 51 7.44 -12.88 16.72
N ALA A 52 8.37 -13.53 17.41
CA ALA A 52 9.22 -12.82 18.34
C ALA A 52 10.15 -11.87 17.55
N VAL A 53 10.41 -10.70 18.11
CA VAL A 53 11.42 -9.80 17.56
C VAL A 53 12.77 -10.53 17.60
N ASP A 54 13.46 -10.61 16.47
CA ASP A 54 14.77 -11.23 16.34
C ASP A 54 15.84 -10.13 16.36
N GLU A 55 16.82 -10.25 17.22
CA GLU A 55 17.94 -9.30 17.33
C GLU A 55 18.77 -9.20 16.04
N GLN A 56 18.66 -10.20 15.16
CA GLN A 56 19.31 -10.19 13.85
C GLN A 56 18.56 -9.40 12.78
N TRP A 57 17.38 -8.84 13.10
CA TRP A 57 16.65 -8.04 12.14
C TRP A 57 17.42 -6.76 11.77
N PRO A 58 17.38 -6.37 10.50
CA PRO A 58 17.98 -5.11 10.11
C PRO A 58 17.30 -3.93 10.82
N SER A 59 18.06 -2.89 11.14
CA SER A 59 17.59 -1.74 11.92
C SER A 59 16.34 -1.08 11.33
N TRP A 60 16.21 -1.02 10.01
CA TRP A 60 15.03 -0.46 9.35
C TRP A 60 13.77 -1.31 9.59
N LEU A 61 13.90 -2.65 9.69
CA LEU A 61 12.75 -3.54 9.98
C LEU A 61 12.32 -3.40 11.45
N LEU A 62 13.26 -3.29 12.36
CA LEU A 62 12.98 -2.99 13.76
C LEU A 62 12.27 -1.63 13.89
N ALA A 63 12.78 -0.60 13.20
CA ALA A 63 12.15 0.72 13.19
C ALA A 63 10.73 0.69 12.62
N LEU A 64 10.48 -0.11 11.56
CA LEU A 64 9.15 -0.30 10.99
C LEU A 64 8.20 -0.89 12.04
N VAL A 65 8.59 -1.98 12.71
CA VAL A 65 7.77 -2.66 13.71
C VAL A 65 7.46 -1.73 14.89
N VAL A 66 8.46 -1.02 15.41
CA VAL A 66 8.29 -0.05 16.52
C VAL A 66 7.34 1.09 16.13
N ASN A 67 7.40 1.57 14.89
CA ASN A 67 6.57 2.68 14.42
C ASN A 67 5.25 2.23 13.77
N TRP A 68 4.95 0.94 13.71
CA TRP A 68 3.77 0.41 13.02
C TRP A 68 2.46 1.06 13.46
N GLN A 69 2.21 1.09 14.78
CA GLN A 69 0.98 1.68 15.32
C GLN A 69 0.90 3.20 15.06
N LYS A 70 2.03 3.90 15.14
CA LYS A 70 2.09 5.33 14.79
C LYS A 70 1.79 5.55 13.31
N GLY A 71 2.27 4.66 12.43
CA GLY A 71 1.97 4.69 11.01
C GLY A 71 0.46 4.64 10.73
N TRP A 72 -0.27 3.79 11.44
CA TRP A 72 -1.73 3.71 11.32
C TRP A 72 -2.42 5.01 11.75
N GLN A 73 -1.95 5.66 12.81
CA GLN A 73 -2.49 6.94 13.27
C GLN A 73 -2.22 8.09 12.29
N THR A 74 -1.09 8.07 11.61
CA THR A 74 -0.67 9.14 10.68
C THR A 74 -0.97 8.84 9.21
N GLY A 75 -1.50 7.65 8.91
CA GLY A 75 -1.83 7.19 7.56
C GLY A 75 -0.64 6.86 6.68
N ARG A 76 0.58 6.84 7.22
CA ARG A 76 1.80 6.51 6.48
C ARG A 76 2.96 6.09 7.38
N LEU A 77 3.86 5.31 6.83
CA LEU A 77 5.18 5.03 7.40
C LEU A 77 6.25 5.51 6.41
N LEU A 78 7.20 6.28 6.90
CA LEU A 78 8.30 6.84 6.11
C LEU A 78 9.59 6.04 6.32
N GLY A 79 10.51 6.13 5.37
CA GLY A 79 11.85 5.54 5.48
C GLY A 79 11.90 4.02 5.35
N ILE A 80 10.83 3.38 4.83
CA ILE A 80 10.82 1.95 4.57
C ILE A 80 11.45 1.69 3.20
N PRO A 81 12.56 0.94 3.13
CA PRO A 81 13.17 0.60 1.86
C PRO A 81 12.32 -0.45 1.13
N LEU A 82 11.56 -0.03 0.13
CA LEU A 82 10.78 -0.93 -0.71
C LEU A 82 11.69 -1.61 -1.75
N ARG A 83 11.47 -2.89 -2.01
CA ARG A 83 12.24 -3.59 -3.04
C ARG A 83 11.99 -2.98 -4.42
N ASN A 84 13.07 -2.68 -5.15
CA ASN A 84 12.95 -2.26 -6.54
C ASN A 84 12.48 -3.45 -7.40
N GLN A 85 11.18 -3.48 -7.69
CA GLN A 85 10.52 -4.52 -8.50
C GLN A 85 9.42 -3.90 -9.37
N GLY A 86 8.94 -4.68 -10.32
CA GLY A 86 7.96 -4.21 -11.30
C GLY A 86 8.57 -3.43 -12.46
N SER A 87 7.73 -3.01 -13.40
CA SER A 87 8.12 -2.14 -14.52
C SER A 87 8.26 -0.70 -14.08
N ASP A 88 8.90 0.15 -14.92
CA ASP A 88 9.01 1.59 -14.69
C ASP A 88 7.63 2.20 -14.45
N LEU A 89 6.65 1.90 -15.30
CA LEU A 89 5.28 2.37 -15.14
C LEU A 89 4.67 1.98 -13.78
N GLN A 90 4.92 0.75 -13.30
CA GLN A 90 4.42 0.33 -12.00
C GLN A 90 5.07 1.13 -10.86
N ARG A 91 6.38 1.34 -10.93
CA ARG A 91 7.10 2.12 -9.91
C ARG A 91 6.65 3.58 -9.89
N ASP A 92 6.50 4.23 -11.05
CA ASP A 92 5.99 5.60 -11.16
C ASP A 92 4.59 5.73 -10.53
N ILE A 93 3.72 4.75 -10.80
CA ILE A 93 2.38 4.71 -10.23
C ILE A 93 2.46 4.53 -8.72
N TRP A 94 3.19 3.53 -8.22
CA TRP A 94 3.28 3.25 -6.78
C TRP A 94 3.90 4.43 -6.01
N GLN A 95 4.88 5.10 -6.60
CA GLN A 95 5.46 6.32 -6.03
C GLN A 95 4.42 7.44 -5.97
N HIS A 96 3.63 7.64 -7.03
CA HIS A 96 2.54 8.61 -7.02
C HIS A 96 1.47 8.26 -5.97
N LEU A 97 1.10 6.97 -5.80
CA LEU A 97 0.11 6.59 -4.80
C LEU A 97 0.52 7.03 -3.38
N MET A 98 1.80 7.05 -3.06
CA MET A 98 2.29 7.46 -1.73
C MET A 98 2.14 8.96 -1.47
N THR A 99 1.80 9.77 -2.47
CA THR A 99 1.50 11.20 -2.29
C THR A 99 0.03 11.44 -1.90
N ILE A 100 -0.83 10.44 -2.01
CA ILE A 100 -2.25 10.55 -1.63
C ILE A 100 -2.35 10.48 -0.11
N GLU A 101 -2.91 11.51 0.51
CA GLU A 101 -3.00 11.59 1.97
C GLU A 101 -4.12 10.72 2.53
N GLN A 102 -4.07 10.44 3.83
CA GLN A 102 -5.12 9.72 4.56
C GLN A 102 -6.41 10.55 4.53
N GLY A 103 -7.53 9.87 4.23
CA GLY A 103 -8.82 10.53 4.08
C GLY A 103 -9.10 11.09 2.69
N ASP A 104 -8.10 11.11 1.80
CA ASP A 104 -8.28 11.49 0.41
C ASP A 104 -8.48 10.27 -0.49
N VAL A 105 -9.23 10.48 -1.57
CA VAL A 105 -9.39 9.49 -2.64
C VAL A 105 -9.19 10.14 -4.01
N VAL A 106 -8.62 9.37 -4.92
CA VAL A 106 -8.42 9.78 -6.31
C VAL A 106 -9.00 8.74 -7.26
N SER A 107 -9.38 9.16 -8.47
CA SER A 107 -9.84 8.23 -9.49
C SER A 107 -8.67 7.61 -10.26
N TYR A 108 -8.90 6.42 -10.86
CA TYR A 108 -7.93 5.81 -11.79
C TYR A 108 -7.53 6.77 -12.91
N GLN A 109 -8.45 7.62 -13.38
CA GLN A 109 -8.17 8.62 -14.42
C GLN A 109 -7.22 9.70 -13.90
N GLN A 110 -7.41 10.18 -12.67
CA GLN A 110 -6.50 11.18 -12.07
C GLN A 110 -5.10 10.61 -11.92
N VAL A 111 -4.95 9.36 -11.43
CA VAL A 111 -3.65 8.69 -11.36
C VAL A 111 -3.02 8.58 -12.76
N ALA A 112 -3.79 8.16 -13.77
CA ALA A 112 -3.29 8.05 -15.14
C ALA A 112 -2.79 9.40 -15.69
N THR A 113 -3.50 10.48 -15.39
CA THR A 113 -3.07 11.84 -15.77
C THR A 113 -1.81 12.25 -15.04
N ALA A 114 -1.73 12.01 -13.73
CA ALA A 114 -0.58 12.38 -12.90
C ALA A 114 0.72 11.69 -13.34
N VAL A 115 0.63 10.44 -13.81
CA VAL A 115 1.79 9.71 -14.35
C VAL A 115 2.00 9.92 -15.86
N ASN A 116 1.39 10.95 -16.46
CA ASN A 116 1.50 11.30 -17.88
C ASN A 116 1.05 10.17 -18.84
N LYS A 117 0.04 9.40 -18.44
CA LYS A 117 -0.55 8.30 -19.24
C LYS A 117 -2.09 8.38 -19.28
N PRO A 118 -2.69 9.56 -19.62
CA PRO A 118 -4.15 9.77 -19.49
C PRO A 118 -4.99 8.82 -20.36
N GLN A 119 -4.43 8.29 -21.45
CA GLN A 119 -5.11 7.34 -22.34
C GLN A 119 -4.94 5.86 -21.90
N ALA A 120 -4.09 5.58 -20.91
CA ALA A 120 -3.72 4.22 -20.51
C ALA A 120 -4.37 3.77 -19.18
N VAL A 121 -5.58 4.25 -18.87
CA VAL A 121 -6.26 4.01 -17.57
C VAL A 121 -6.34 2.53 -17.19
N ARG A 122 -6.57 1.63 -18.16
CA ARG A 122 -6.60 0.18 -17.90
C ARG A 122 -5.24 -0.37 -17.48
N ALA A 123 -4.15 0.09 -18.13
CA ALA A 123 -2.79 -0.31 -17.77
C ALA A 123 -2.42 0.24 -16.38
N VAL A 124 -2.83 1.47 -16.08
CA VAL A 124 -2.66 2.10 -14.77
C VAL A 124 -3.42 1.31 -13.69
N ALA A 125 -4.69 0.95 -13.93
CA ALA A 125 -5.48 0.14 -13.00
C ALA A 125 -4.84 -1.23 -12.73
N ASN A 126 -4.33 -1.90 -13.77
CA ASN A 126 -3.61 -3.16 -13.63
C ASN A 126 -2.32 -2.99 -12.82
N ALA A 127 -1.58 -1.90 -13.00
CA ALA A 127 -0.36 -1.61 -12.24
C ALA A 127 -0.69 -1.32 -10.76
N ILE A 128 -1.76 -0.59 -10.48
CA ILE A 128 -2.29 -0.36 -9.12
C ILE A 128 -2.65 -1.69 -8.46
N GLY A 129 -3.36 -2.58 -9.16
CA GLY A 129 -3.76 -3.89 -8.63
C GLY A 129 -2.59 -4.86 -8.37
N ARG A 130 -1.42 -4.60 -8.97
CA ARG A 130 -0.20 -5.38 -8.74
C ARG A 130 0.70 -4.82 -7.64
N ASN A 131 0.23 -3.83 -6.86
CA ASN A 131 0.95 -3.29 -5.72
C ASN A 131 1.25 -4.41 -4.70
N PRO A 132 2.53 -4.69 -4.38
CA PRO A 132 2.87 -5.74 -3.41
C PRO A 132 2.90 -5.24 -1.96
N TRP A 133 2.75 -3.93 -1.71
CA TRP A 133 2.83 -3.31 -0.39
C TRP A 133 1.51 -2.66 -0.01
N TRP A 134 0.48 -3.48 0.21
CA TRP A 134 -0.85 -2.99 0.54
C TRP A 134 -0.82 -2.11 1.79
N TRP A 135 -1.66 -1.12 1.87
CA TRP A 135 -1.70 -0.06 2.85
C TRP A 135 -0.46 0.85 2.84
N LEU A 136 0.78 0.31 2.88
CA LEU A 136 2.01 1.12 2.84
C LEU A 136 2.10 1.96 1.56
N VAL A 137 1.72 1.36 0.42
CA VAL A 137 1.44 2.07 -0.83
C VAL A 137 -0.08 2.08 -0.99
N PRO A 138 -0.77 3.20 -0.73
CA PRO A 138 -2.20 3.22 -0.43
C PRO A 138 -3.09 3.07 -1.68
N CYS A 139 -3.00 1.94 -2.37
CA CYS A 139 -3.81 1.66 -3.55
C CYS A 139 -5.32 1.54 -3.23
N HIS A 140 -5.71 1.38 -1.95
CA HIS A 140 -7.10 1.44 -1.52
C HIS A 140 -7.72 2.83 -1.69
N ARG A 141 -6.93 3.91 -1.73
CA ARG A 141 -7.39 5.30 -1.97
C ARG A 141 -7.72 5.58 -3.44
N VAL A 142 -7.57 4.59 -4.34
CA VAL A 142 -7.94 4.76 -5.75
C VAL A 142 -9.31 4.16 -6.01
N ILE A 143 -10.24 4.97 -6.56
CA ILE A 143 -11.64 4.61 -6.80
C ILE A 143 -12.07 4.90 -8.24
N GLY A 144 -13.29 4.55 -8.60
CA GLY A 144 -13.89 4.95 -9.88
C GLY A 144 -14.15 6.45 -9.94
N SER A 145 -14.16 7.04 -11.14
CA SER A 145 -14.56 8.44 -11.33
C SER A 145 -16.06 8.70 -10.99
N ASP A 146 -16.84 7.66 -10.87
CA ASP A 146 -18.22 7.66 -10.40
C ASP A 146 -18.34 7.45 -8.88
N TYR A 147 -17.22 7.61 -8.14
CA TYR A 147 -17.08 7.37 -6.71
C TYR A 147 -17.34 5.92 -6.27
N ARG A 148 -17.53 4.99 -7.19
CA ARG A 148 -17.70 3.58 -6.86
C ARG A 148 -16.38 2.93 -6.51
N LEU A 149 -16.42 2.04 -5.52
CA LEU A 149 -15.30 1.20 -5.23
C LEU A 149 -15.11 0.20 -6.38
N ARG A 150 -13.87 0.07 -6.82
CA ARG A 150 -13.45 -0.90 -7.82
C ARG A 150 -12.54 -1.92 -7.17
N GLY A 151 -12.21 -2.97 -7.88
CA GLY A 151 -11.42 -4.08 -7.38
C GLY A 151 -10.22 -3.68 -6.52
N TYR A 152 -9.92 -4.50 -5.55
CA TYR A 152 -8.79 -4.38 -4.66
C TYR A 152 -8.16 -5.76 -4.49
N ALA A 153 -6.82 -5.84 -4.41
CA ALA A 153 -6.13 -7.12 -4.33
C ALA A 153 -6.48 -7.90 -3.06
N GLY A 154 -6.74 -7.21 -1.95
CA GLY A 154 -7.22 -7.77 -0.69
C GLY A 154 -8.75 -7.94 -0.58
N GLY A 155 -9.48 -7.75 -1.69
CA GLY A 155 -10.95 -7.77 -1.69
C GLY A 155 -11.59 -6.44 -1.29
N LEU A 156 -12.83 -6.22 -1.74
CA LEU A 156 -13.53 -4.96 -1.51
C LEU A 156 -13.86 -4.73 -0.03
N ASP A 157 -14.11 -5.79 0.74
CA ASP A 157 -14.40 -5.67 2.18
C ASP A 157 -13.23 -5.06 2.94
N LEU A 158 -12.00 -5.48 2.63
CA LEU A 158 -10.80 -4.87 3.23
C LEU A 158 -10.64 -3.43 2.78
N LYS A 159 -10.89 -3.12 1.50
CA LYS A 159 -10.86 -1.75 1.00
C LYS A 159 -11.85 -0.85 1.73
N ILE A 160 -13.07 -1.32 1.97
CA ILE A 160 -14.10 -0.61 2.74
C ILE A 160 -13.62 -0.35 4.16
N LYS A 161 -13.07 -1.36 4.85
CA LYS A 161 -12.54 -1.21 6.22
C LYS A 161 -11.42 -0.17 6.28
N LEU A 162 -10.49 -0.18 5.30
CA LEU A 162 -9.39 0.77 5.23
C LEU A 162 -9.90 2.20 5.03
N LEU A 163 -10.79 2.42 4.07
CA LEU A 163 -11.36 3.75 3.80
C LEU A 163 -12.20 4.26 4.98
N ALA A 164 -13.00 3.39 5.61
CA ALA A 164 -13.76 3.75 6.80
C ALA A 164 -12.84 4.10 7.99
N TYR A 165 -11.75 3.36 8.19
CA TYR A 165 -10.74 3.68 9.19
C TYR A 165 -10.10 5.06 8.96
N GLU A 166 -9.93 5.46 7.71
CA GLU A 166 -9.43 6.77 7.31
C GLU A 166 -10.47 7.89 7.42
N GLY A 167 -11.67 7.60 7.92
CA GLY A 167 -12.73 8.58 8.17
C GLY A 167 -13.69 8.80 6.99
N LEU A 168 -13.53 8.06 5.91
CA LEU A 168 -14.41 8.18 4.74
C LEU A 168 -15.74 7.45 4.96
N GLN A 169 -16.84 8.13 4.61
CA GLN A 169 -18.15 7.50 4.64
C GLN A 169 -18.33 6.63 3.40
N VAL A 170 -18.42 5.32 3.62
CA VAL A 170 -18.67 4.36 2.56
C VAL A 170 -20.15 3.94 2.62
N GLY A 171 -20.90 4.26 1.57
CA GLY A 171 -22.30 3.86 1.47
C GLY A 171 -22.40 2.34 1.42
N GLN A 172 -23.17 1.78 2.36
CA GLN A 172 -23.43 0.35 2.40
C GLN A 172 -24.32 -0.05 1.21
N SER A 173 -23.89 -1.06 0.50
CA SER A 173 -24.70 -1.78 -0.48
C SER A 173 -24.63 -3.25 -0.11
N GLU A 174 -25.71 -3.99 -0.28
CA GLU A 174 -25.75 -5.45 -0.07
C GLU A 174 -24.68 -6.21 -0.87
N GLN A 175 -24.09 -5.54 -1.86
CA GLN A 175 -22.96 -6.02 -2.64
C GLN A 175 -21.82 -5.02 -2.54
N ALA A 176 -20.68 -5.43 -2.01
CA ALA A 176 -19.48 -4.58 -1.88
C ALA A 176 -19.09 -3.88 -3.20
N GLU A 177 -19.38 -4.51 -4.36
CA GLU A 177 -19.14 -3.94 -5.70
C GLU A 177 -19.96 -2.66 -6.00
N ARG A 178 -21.05 -2.42 -5.27
CA ARG A 178 -21.87 -1.21 -5.40
C ARG A 178 -21.57 -0.14 -4.36
N ALA A 179 -20.68 -0.45 -3.40
CA ALA A 179 -20.27 0.52 -2.41
C ALA A 179 -19.60 1.73 -3.09
N ARG A 180 -19.84 2.92 -2.54
CA ARG A 180 -19.29 4.18 -3.03
C ARG A 180 -18.96 5.11 -1.87
N ILE A 181 -18.02 6.01 -2.10
CA ILE A 181 -17.77 7.11 -1.16
C ILE A 181 -18.95 8.07 -1.23
N LEU A 182 -19.47 8.44 -0.07
CA LEU A 182 -20.50 9.45 0.09
C LEU A 182 -19.81 10.80 0.22
N ALA A 183 -20.24 11.74 -0.58
CA ALA A 183 -19.75 13.13 -0.55
C ALA A 183 -20.27 13.88 0.68
#